data_67555fb32810e90974a6db3e5714011d
#
_entry.id   67555fb32810e90974a6db3e5714011d
#
_cell.length_a   1.000
_cell.length_b   1.000
_cell.length_c   1.000
_cell.angle_alpha   90.00
_cell.angle_beta   90.00
_cell.angle_gamma   90.00
#
_symmetry.space_group_name_H-M   'P 1'
#
loop_
_entity.id
_entity.type
_entity.pdbx_description
1 polymer ?
#
loop_
_entity_poly.entity_id
_entity_poly.type
_entity_poly.pdbx_seq_one_letter_code
_entity_poly.pdbx_strand_id
1 'polypeptide(L)'
;MRSKGSVKPPGAMSRRDFLRLSGVGIAGAALFGVIGSGKVLAQALPDSSVAAEFEEAAERYDVPVGLLLAIGYVNTRWEMPPPEVSAYEPGNPHGRGAYGIMQLVQNDSSNTLGEAASLTGISEEELKTDRKSNILGGAALLAESQGDKPPSIGDYFGAVAGKGGRGKPLEAVSGVGAGELFAEQVFATLKGGSSATISSGEQVVLPAQDGES
;
A
#
# COMPACT_ATOMS: atom_id res chain seq x y z
N MET A 1 33.72 -29.60 37.16
CA MET A 1 32.91 -28.37 37.14
C MET A 1 32.83 -27.86 35.71
N ARG A 2 31.66 -28.06 35.06
CA ARG A 2 31.38 -27.57 33.69
C ARG A 2 30.49 -26.33 33.79
N SER A 3 31.01 -25.20 33.30
CA SER A 3 30.29 -23.93 33.20
C SER A 3 29.19 -24.03 32.13
N LYS A 4 27.93 -23.75 32.52
CA LYS A 4 26.79 -23.61 31.62
C LYS A 4 26.86 -22.21 30.97
N GLY A 5 27.16 -22.16 29.68
CA GLY A 5 26.97 -20.97 28.87
C GLY A 5 25.50 -20.66 28.72
N SER A 6 25.07 -19.50 29.22
CA SER A 6 23.73 -18.96 29.00
C SER A 6 23.61 -18.44 27.58
N VAL A 7 22.73 -19.04 26.80
CA VAL A 7 22.35 -18.54 25.46
C VAL A 7 21.31 -17.44 25.65
N LYS A 8 21.70 -16.20 25.31
CA LYS A 8 20.83 -15.03 25.31
C LYS A 8 19.86 -15.13 24.12
N PRO A 9 18.54 -14.92 24.30
CA PRO A 9 17.59 -14.91 23.20
C PRO A 9 17.87 -13.74 22.24
N PRO A 10 17.61 -13.86 20.92
CA PRO A 10 17.79 -12.77 19.98
C PRO A 10 16.86 -11.62 20.35
N GLY A 11 17.45 -10.45 20.58
CA GLY A 11 16.76 -9.23 21.00
C GLY A 11 15.84 -8.71 19.90
N ALA A 12 14.71 -8.20 20.30
CA ALA A 12 13.79 -7.46 19.45
C ALA A 12 14.54 -6.31 18.75
N MET A 13 14.40 -6.22 17.43
CA MET A 13 14.99 -5.13 16.64
C MET A 13 14.31 -3.81 17.01
N SER A 14 15.11 -2.79 17.30
CA SER A 14 14.57 -1.46 17.60
C SER A 14 14.18 -0.71 16.29
N ARG A 15 13.25 0.25 16.39
CA ARG A 15 12.85 1.13 15.27
C ARG A 15 14.03 1.80 14.57
N ARG A 16 15.11 2.10 15.32
CA ARG A 16 16.35 2.65 14.77
C ARG A 16 17.15 1.65 13.94
N ASP A 17 17.06 0.39 14.26
CA ASP A 17 17.77 -0.67 13.53
C ASP A 17 17.05 -1.00 12.22
N PHE A 18 15.71 -0.90 12.19
CA PHE A 18 14.90 -1.01 10.99
C PHE A 18 15.22 0.12 9.99
N LEU A 19 15.24 1.38 10.44
CA LEU A 19 15.60 2.52 9.60
C LEU A 19 17.04 2.48 9.08
N ARG A 20 17.96 1.84 9.81
CA ARG A 20 19.33 1.64 9.35
C ARG A 20 19.48 0.50 8.34
N LEU A 21 18.64 -0.53 8.42
CA LEU A 21 18.61 -1.58 7.40
C LEU A 21 17.95 -1.12 6.10
N SER A 22 16.94 -0.25 6.16
CA SER A 22 16.30 0.34 4.97
C SER A 22 17.20 1.33 4.24
N GLY A 23 18.20 1.89 4.94
CA GLY A 23 19.16 2.86 4.38
C GLY A 23 20.40 2.25 3.71
N VAL A 24 20.59 0.93 3.79
CA VAL A 24 21.64 0.25 3.02
C VAL A 24 21.06 -0.10 1.65
N GLY A 25 21.23 0.83 0.71
CA GLY A 25 20.99 0.55 -0.69
C GLY A 25 21.62 -0.79 -1.05
N ILE A 26 20.81 -1.72 -1.52
CA ILE A 26 21.30 -2.88 -2.23
C ILE A 26 21.95 -2.32 -3.50
N ALA A 27 23.23 -1.99 -3.41
CA ALA A 27 24.09 -1.91 -4.58
C ALA A 27 24.00 -3.29 -5.21
N GLY A 28 23.16 -3.42 -6.23
CA GLY A 28 23.07 -4.63 -7.02
C GLY A 28 24.47 -5.01 -7.45
N ALA A 29 24.96 -6.14 -6.96
CA ALA A 29 26.17 -6.74 -7.46
C ALA A 29 25.89 -7.08 -8.94
N ALA A 30 26.28 -6.18 -9.83
CA ALA A 30 26.40 -6.45 -11.26
C ALA A 30 27.49 -7.51 -11.41
N LEU A 31 27.07 -8.76 -11.50
CA LEU A 31 27.93 -9.81 -12.03
C LEU A 31 28.20 -9.48 -13.51
N PHE A 32 29.31 -8.83 -13.76
CA PHE A 32 29.87 -8.66 -15.10
C PHE A 32 30.30 -10.02 -15.64
N GLY A 33 29.35 -10.71 -16.25
CA GLY A 33 29.63 -11.76 -17.20
C GLY A 33 29.83 -11.13 -18.58
N VAL A 34 31.06 -10.88 -18.98
CA VAL A 34 31.40 -10.53 -20.35
C VAL A 34 31.23 -11.77 -21.22
N ILE A 35 30.17 -11.83 -22.01
CA ILE A 35 30.15 -12.57 -23.30
C ILE A 35 29.05 -11.96 -24.21
N GLY A 36 29.47 -11.42 -25.37
CA GLY A 36 28.67 -11.28 -26.57
C GLY A 36 27.89 -9.97 -26.70
N SER A 37 28.19 -9.27 -27.80
CA SER A 37 27.58 -8.01 -28.27
C SER A 37 26.07 -8.14 -28.55
N GLY A 38 25.28 -8.20 -27.52
CA GLY A 38 23.83 -8.00 -27.53
C GLY A 38 23.52 -6.69 -26.87
N LYS A 39 22.80 -5.79 -27.52
CA LYS A 39 22.27 -4.58 -26.91
C LYS A 39 21.42 -5.00 -25.69
N VAL A 40 21.98 -4.88 -24.49
CA VAL A 40 21.19 -4.91 -23.26
C VAL A 40 20.30 -3.67 -23.32
N LEU A 41 19.03 -3.87 -23.61
CA LEU A 41 18.00 -2.87 -23.31
C LEU A 41 18.06 -2.69 -21.79
N ALA A 42 18.70 -1.61 -21.35
CA ALA A 42 18.57 -1.15 -19.99
C ALA A 42 17.07 -0.85 -19.78
N GLN A 43 16.35 -1.81 -19.19
CA GLN A 43 15.04 -1.51 -18.63
C GLN A 43 15.30 -0.41 -17.61
N ALA A 44 14.76 0.78 -17.87
CA ALA A 44 14.75 1.84 -16.89
C ALA A 44 14.07 1.26 -15.65
N LEU A 45 14.82 1.15 -14.54
CA LEU A 45 14.22 0.86 -13.25
C LEU A 45 13.20 1.98 -12.98
N PRO A 46 12.00 1.69 -12.45
CA PRO A 46 11.08 2.73 -12.07
C PRO A 46 11.80 3.72 -11.14
N ASP A 47 11.53 5.01 -11.32
CA ASP A 47 12.20 6.11 -10.58
C ASP A 47 12.03 6.00 -9.05
N SER A 48 11.06 5.20 -8.58
CA SER A 48 10.89 4.88 -7.16
C SER A 48 10.38 3.44 -6.96
N SER A 49 10.73 2.82 -5.84
CA SER A 49 10.14 1.54 -5.45
C SER A 49 8.71 1.72 -4.94
N VAL A 50 7.87 0.68 -5.07
CA VAL A 50 6.51 0.67 -4.50
C VAL A 50 6.54 1.00 -3.01
N ALA A 51 7.46 0.40 -2.27
CA ALA A 51 7.60 0.66 -0.83
C ALA A 51 7.89 2.14 -0.53
N ALA A 52 8.79 2.77 -1.30
CA ALA A 52 9.11 4.19 -1.13
C ALA A 52 7.91 5.10 -1.45
N GLU A 53 7.09 4.75 -2.43
CA GLU A 53 5.87 5.50 -2.75
C GLU A 53 4.83 5.42 -1.63
N PHE A 54 4.69 4.25 -0.98
CA PHE A 54 3.85 4.09 0.20
C PHE A 54 4.41 4.85 1.41
N GLU A 55 5.73 4.85 1.62
CA GLU A 55 6.38 5.62 2.68
C GLU A 55 6.14 7.12 2.52
N GLU A 56 6.34 7.66 1.30
CA GLU A 56 6.09 9.08 0.99
C GLU A 56 4.63 9.47 1.23
N ALA A 57 3.68 8.63 0.81
CA ALA A 57 2.25 8.89 1.01
C ALA A 57 1.88 8.86 2.50
N ALA A 58 2.44 7.90 3.25
CA ALA A 58 2.24 7.75 4.68
C ALA A 58 2.76 8.98 5.45
N GLU A 59 3.96 9.45 5.11
CA GLU A 59 4.55 10.66 5.70
C GLU A 59 3.73 11.92 5.38
N ARG A 60 3.30 12.06 4.12
CA ARG A 60 2.56 13.24 3.66
C ARG A 60 1.21 13.41 4.33
N TYR A 61 0.51 12.32 4.60
CA TYR A 61 -0.84 12.34 5.18
C TYR A 61 -0.90 11.87 6.64
N ASP A 62 0.26 11.63 7.25
CA ASP A 62 0.41 11.19 8.65
C ASP A 62 -0.42 9.94 8.98
N VAL A 63 -0.39 8.95 8.09
CA VAL A 63 -1.06 7.65 8.23
C VAL A 63 -0.03 6.52 8.36
N PRO A 64 -0.36 5.39 9.02
CA PRO A 64 0.60 4.30 9.17
C PRO A 64 0.95 3.64 7.82
N VAL A 65 2.23 3.62 7.45
CA VAL A 65 2.71 3.01 6.20
C VAL A 65 2.34 1.53 6.09
N GLY A 66 2.44 0.78 7.18
CA GLY A 66 2.04 -0.63 7.21
C GLY A 66 0.57 -0.84 6.87
N LEU A 67 -0.30 0.07 7.31
CA LEU A 67 -1.72 0.01 7.01
C LEU A 67 -1.98 0.28 5.52
N LEU A 68 -1.33 1.29 4.93
CA LEU A 68 -1.44 1.57 3.49
C LEU A 68 -0.92 0.39 2.65
N LEU A 69 0.21 -0.21 3.03
CA LEU A 69 0.75 -1.40 2.38
C LEU A 69 -0.22 -2.58 2.47
N ALA A 70 -0.85 -2.81 3.64
CA ALA A 70 -1.83 -3.87 3.81
C ALA A 70 -3.06 -3.65 2.93
N ILE A 71 -3.57 -2.42 2.85
CA ILE A 71 -4.68 -2.03 1.95
C ILE A 71 -4.32 -2.31 0.49
N GLY A 72 -3.17 -1.85 0.03
CA GLY A 72 -2.70 -2.09 -1.34
C GLY A 72 -2.53 -3.58 -1.67
N TYR A 73 -2.05 -4.37 -0.71
CA TYR A 73 -1.95 -5.81 -0.87
C TYR A 73 -3.30 -6.51 -1.00
N VAL A 74 -4.23 -6.20 -0.11
CA VAL A 74 -5.57 -6.81 -0.13
C VAL A 74 -6.33 -6.45 -1.40
N ASN A 75 -6.19 -5.21 -1.87
CA ASN A 75 -6.83 -4.73 -3.09
C ASN A 75 -6.28 -5.41 -4.36
N THR A 76 -4.97 -5.37 -4.57
CA THR A 76 -4.37 -5.72 -5.87
C THR A 76 -3.07 -6.50 -5.75
N ARG A 77 -2.62 -6.87 -4.55
CA ARG A 77 -1.28 -7.42 -4.27
C ARG A 77 -0.16 -6.48 -4.77
N TRP A 78 -0.40 -5.17 -4.61
CA TRP A 78 0.46 -4.07 -5.06
C TRP A 78 0.63 -3.94 -6.57
N GLU A 79 -0.22 -4.60 -7.36
CA GLU A 79 -0.27 -4.38 -8.80
C GLU A 79 -1.02 -3.08 -9.12
N MET A 80 -0.61 -2.44 -10.22
CA MET A 80 -1.31 -1.29 -10.78
C MET A 80 -2.05 -1.74 -12.05
N PRO A 81 -3.34 -2.12 -11.95
CA PRO A 81 -4.11 -2.55 -13.11
C PRO A 81 -4.25 -1.42 -14.13
N PRO A 82 -4.19 -1.71 -15.44
CA PRO A 82 -4.51 -0.73 -16.46
C PRO A 82 -5.93 -0.17 -16.27
N PRO A 83 -6.15 1.15 -16.43
CA PRO A 83 -7.45 1.78 -16.18
C PRO A 83 -8.58 1.20 -17.04
N GLU A 84 -8.26 0.69 -18.24
CA GLU A 84 -9.24 0.13 -19.18
C GLU A 84 -9.91 -1.13 -18.63
N VAL A 85 -9.21 -1.95 -17.85
CA VAL A 85 -9.78 -3.17 -17.25
C VAL A 85 -10.65 -2.86 -16.04
N SER A 86 -10.55 -1.65 -15.51
CA SER A 86 -11.29 -1.17 -14.34
C SER A 86 -12.46 -0.25 -14.72
N ALA A 87 -12.58 0.13 -16.00
CA ALA A 87 -13.58 1.08 -16.46
C ALA A 87 -14.99 0.66 -16.05
N TYR A 88 -15.78 1.63 -15.56
CA TYR A 88 -17.14 1.37 -15.13
C TYR A 88 -18.03 1.07 -16.31
N GLU A 89 -18.71 -0.07 -16.25
CA GLU A 89 -19.74 -0.49 -17.21
C GLU A 89 -20.99 -0.92 -16.45
N PRO A 90 -22.12 -0.19 -16.56
CA PRO A 90 -23.36 -0.56 -15.90
C PRO A 90 -23.80 -1.99 -16.23
N GLY A 91 -24.02 -2.82 -15.19
CA GLY A 91 -24.43 -4.21 -15.35
C GLY A 91 -23.28 -5.21 -15.59
N ASN A 92 -22.05 -4.74 -15.75
CA ASN A 92 -20.87 -5.61 -15.83
C ASN A 92 -20.25 -5.83 -14.43
N PRO A 93 -20.23 -7.07 -13.90
CA PRO A 93 -19.67 -7.35 -12.58
C PRO A 93 -18.15 -7.12 -12.51
N HIS A 94 -17.47 -7.04 -13.64
CA HIS A 94 -16.02 -6.77 -13.75
C HIS A 94 -15.72 -5.29 -13.96
N GLY A 95 -16.61 -4.53 -14.57
CA GLY A 95 -16.49 -3.10 -14.81
C GLY A 95 -16.96 -2.26 -13.62
N ARG A 96 -16.25 -2.32 -12.49
CA ARG A 96 -16.69 -1.70 -11.22
C ARG A 96 -16.28 -0.24 -11.07
N GLY A 97 -15.43 0.28 -11.94
CA GLY A 97 -14.89 1.62 -11.81
C GLY A 97 -13.93 1.80 -10.63
N ALA A 98 -13.19 0.75 -10.27
CA ALA A 98 -12.21 0.77 -9.20
C ALA A 98 -10.79 0.79 -9.79
N TYR A 99 -10.05 1.88 -9.58
CA TYR A 99 -8.82 2.18 -10.30
C TYR A 99 -7.58 2.10 -9.41
N GLY A 100 -6.53 1.52 -9.97
CA GLY A 100 -5.19 1.52 -9.42
C GLY A 100 -5.02 0.63 -8.19
N ILE A 101 -3.86 0.76 -7.57
CA ILE A 101 -3.41 -0.07 -6.44
C ILE A 101 -4.29 0.12 -5.20
N MET A 102 -4.82 1.34 -4.99
CA MET A 102 -5.70 1.68 -3.87
C MET A 102 -7.18 1.49 -4.20
N GLN A 103 -7.53 1.08 -5.44
CA GLN A 103 -8.90 0.83 -5.89
C GLN A 103 -9.83 2.04 -5.68
N LEU A 104 -9.39 3.24 -6.12
CA LEU A 104 -10.21 4.45 -6.08
C LEU A 104 -11.42 4.31 -7.01
N VAL A 105 -12.63 4.50 -6.48
CA VAL A 105 -13.88 4.19 -7.19
C VAL A 105 -14.47 5.40 -7.89
N GLN A 106 -14.95 5.18 -9.12
CA GLN A 106 -15.79 6.12 -9.86
C GLN A 106 -16.90 5.34 -10.55
N ASN A 107 -18.10 5.33 -9.95
CA ASN A 107 -19.32 4.69 -10.49
C ASN A 107 -20.57 5.39 -9.96
N ASP A 108 -21.76 4.86 -10.29
CA ASP A 108 -23.04 5.47 -9.89
C ASP A 108 -23.27 5.46 -8.36
N SER A 109 -22.59 4.61 -7.63
CA SER A 109 -22.77 4.44 -6.19
C SER A 109 -21.73 5.19 -5.35
N SER A 110 -20.52 5.40 -5.89
CA SER A 110 -19.37 5.97 -5.18
C SER A 110 -18.44 6.74 -6.11
N ASN A 111 -17.88 7.87 -5.63
CA ASN A 111 -16.91 8.68 -6.38
C ASN A 111 -15.73 9.11 -5.52
N THR A 112 -15.04 8.16 -4.97
CA THR A 112 -13.87 8.45 -4.14
C THR A 112 -12.63 8.79 -4.95
N LEU A 113 -12.63 8.45 -6.24
CA LEU A 113 -11.64 8.99 -7.16
C LEU A 113 -11.74 10.53 -7.23
N GLY A 114 -12.95 11.07 -7.38
CA GLY A 114 -13.17 12.53 -7.38
C GLY A 114 -12.90 13.17 -6.01
N GLU A 115 -13.20 12.46 -4.91
CA GLU A 115 -12.84 12.90 -3.56
C GLU A 115 -11.32 12.95 -3.37
N ALA A 116 -10.59 11.91 -3.78
CA ALA A 116 -9.14 11.88 -3.76
C ALA A 116 -8.53 13.01 -4.60
N ALA A 117 -9.07 13.26 -5.80
CA ALA A 117 -8.65 14.39 -6.64
C ALA A 117 -8.83 15.73 -5.93
N SER A 118 -9.94 15.92 -5.23
CA SER A 118 -10.23 17.14 -4.48
C SER A 118 -9.29 17.34 -3.28
N LEU A 119 -8.96 16.25 -2.56
CA LEU A 119 -8.07 16.29 -1.40
C LEU A 119 -6.60 16.49 -1.76
N THR A 120 -6.17 15.90 -2.87
CA THR A 120 -4.75 15.91 -3.27
C THR A 120 -4.39 17.04 -4.22
N GLY A 121 -5.36 17.55 -4.98
CA GLY A 121 -5.16 18.46 -6.11
C GLY A 121 -4.60 17.74 -7.36
N ILE A 122 -4.55 16.40 -7.36
CA ILE A 122 -4.12 15.57 -8.49
C ILE A 122 -5.34 15.31 -9.39
N SER A 123 -5.14 15.28 -10.71
CA SER A 123 -6.25 15.00 -11.63
C SER A 123 -6.74 13.55 -11.51
N GLU A 124 -8.05 13.32 -11.78
CA GLU A 124 -8.62 11.97 -11.79
C GLU A 124 -7.90 11.05 -12.77
N GLU A 125 -7.47 11.56 -13.92
CA GLU A 125 -6.74 10.79 -14.93
C GLU A 125 -5.37 10.32 -14.40
N GLU A 126 -4.65 11.20 -13.72
CA GLU A 126 -3.38 10.87 -13.11
C GLU A 126 -3.56 9.86 -11.96
N LEU A 127 -4.59 10.03 -11.14
CA LEU A 127 -4.95 9.05 -10.10
C LEU A 127 -5.29 7.66 -10.67
N LYS A 128 -5.79 7.56 -11.92
CA LYS A 128 -6.09 6.28 -12.60
C LYS A 128 -4.84 5.63 -13.19
N THR A 129 -3.88 6.42 -13.65
CA THR A 129 -2.79 5.96 -14.53
C THR A 129 -1.41 5.95 -13.87
N ASP A 130 -1.19 6.79 -12.86
CA ASP A 130 0.06 6.88 -12.12
C ASP A 130 -0.04 6.22 -10.75
N ARG A 131 0.85 5.29 -10.47
CA ARG A 131 0.85 4.48 -9.24
C ARG A 131 1.07 5.33 -8.00
N LYS A 132 2.05 6.22 -8.03
CA LYS A 132 2.38 7.10 -6.90
C LYS A 132 1.19 8.01 -6.58
N SER A 133 0.60 8.62 -7.59
CA SER A 133 -0.57 9.48 -7.45
C SER A 133 -1.77 8.72 -6.88
N ASN A 134 -1.99 7.47 -7.32
CA ASN A 134 -3.05 6.61 -6.80
C ASN A 134 -2.86 6.29 -5.31
N ILE A 135 -1.62 5.98 -4.89
CA ILE A 135 -1.28 5.73 -3.48
C ILE A 135 -1.50 7.00 -2.64
N LEU A 136 -1.09 8.17 -3.13
CA LEU A 136 -1.34 9.46 -2.47
C LEU A 136 -2.84 9.71 -2.30
N GLY A 137 -3.65 9.43 -3.32
CA GLY A 137 -5.10 9.53 -3.25
C GLY A 137 -5.71 8.65 -2.17
N GLY A 138 -5.29 7.39 -2.08
CA GLY A 138 -5.73 6.46 -1.04
C GLY A 138 -5.33 6.90 0.37
N ALA A 139 -4.11 7.40 0.55
CA ALA A 139 -3.63 7.91 1.82
C ALA A 139 -4.42 9.16 2.28
N ALA A 140 -4.71 10.08 1.35
CA ALA A 140 -5.52 11.27 1.64
C ALA A 140 -6.94 10.90 2.09
N LEU A 141 -7.58 9.94 1.42
CA LEU A 141 -8.90 9.44 1.81
C LEU A 141 -8.89 8.77 3.19
N LEU A 142 -7.86 7.98 3.50
CA LEU A 142 -7.72 7.33 4.79
C LEU A 142 -7.57 8.37 5.91
N ALA A 143 -6.73 9.38 5.71
CA ALA A 143 -6.54 10.48 6.65
C ALA A 143 -7.84 11.27 6.87
N GLU A 144 -8.57 11.61 5.79
CA GLU A 144 -9.85 12.33 5.89
C GLU A 144 -10.90 11.50 6.61
N SER A 145 -11.00 10.20 6.33
CA SER A 145 -11.95 9.31 6.99
C SER A 145 -11.64 9.11 8.46
N GLN A 146 -10.37 9.07 8.81
CA GLN A 146 -9.93 8.93 10.20
C GLN A 146 -10.16 10.22 10.98
N GLY A 147 -9.96 11.37 10.37
CA GLY A 147 -9.99 12.66 11.05
C GLY A 147 -8.77 12.85 11.94
N ASP A 148 -8.98 13.03 13.25
CA ASP A 148 -7.88 13.17 14.20
C ASP A 148 -7.08 11.86 14.28
N LYS A 149 -5.75 11.97 14.28
CA LYS A 149 -4.85 10.81 14.31
C LYS A 149 -5.08 9.99 15.58
N PRO A 150 -5.44 8.71 15.48
CA PRO A 150 -5.67 7.88 16.64
C PRO A 150 -4.36 7.44 17.31
N PRO A 151 -4.39 7.09 18.59
CA PRO A 151 -3.21 6.69 19.34
C PRO A 151 -2.64 5.35 18.91
N SER A 152 -3.44 4.46 18.33
CA SER A 152 -3.01 3.14 17.89
C SER A 152 -3.46 2.81 16.47
N ILE A 153 -2.74 1.90 15.82
CA ILE A 153 -3.07 1.44 14.48
C ILE A 153 -4.42 0.70 14.44
N GLY A 154 -4.81 0.02 15.53
CA GLY A 154 -6.09 -0.67 15.64
C GLY A 154 -7.29 0.26 15.55
N ASP A 155 -7.13 1.51 15.97
CA ASP A 155 -8.21 2.51 15.95
C ASP A 155 -8.57 2.96 14.53
N TYR A 156 -7.72 2.68 13.52
CA TYR A 156 -8.03 2.88 12.12
C TYR A 156 -9.06 1.86 11.56
N PHE A 157 -9.43 0.84 12.31
CA PHE A 157 -10.37 -0.18 11.83
C PHE A 157 -11.67 0.44 11.33
N GLY A 158 -12.23 1.39 12.07
CA GLY A 158 -13.45 2.10 11.67
C GLY A 158 -13.30 2.85 10.36
N ALA A 159 -12.18 3.54 10.16
CA ALA A 159 -11.90 4.26 8.92
C ALA A 159 -11.76 3.28 7.74
N VAL A 160 -11.02 2.19 7.91
CA VAL A 160 -10.84 1.15 6.88
C VAL A 160 -12.15 0.43 6.57
N ALA A 161 -13.00 0.17 7.57
CA ALA A 161 -14.32 -0.44 7.42
C ALA A 161 -15.39 0.50 6.83
N GLY A 162 -15.03 1.76 6.56
CA GLY A 162 -15.99 2.75 6.09
C GLY A 162 -16.91 3.32 7.17
N LYS A 163 -16.55 3.18 8.44
CA LYS A 163 -17.29 3.69 9.60
C LYS A 163 -16.60 4.92 10.23
N GLY A 164 -15.74 5.60 9.47
CA GLY A 164 -15.00 6.75 9.93
C GLY A 164 -15.89 7.92 10.35
N GLY A 165 -15.47 8.66 11.38
CA GLY A 165 -16.30 9.62 12.12
C GLY A 165 -16.77 10.87 11.36
N ARG A 166 -16.42 11.08 10.10
CA ARG A 166 -16.86 12.23 9.28
C ARG A 166 -17.76 11.87 8.10
N GLY A 167 -18.40 10.70 8.15
CA GLY A 167 -19.68 10.50 7.47
C GLY A 167 -19.64 9.95 6.05
N LYS A 168 -18.52 9.51 5.52
CA LYS A 168 -18.50 8.76 4.27
C LYS A 168 -17.71 7.45 4.44
N PRO A 169 -18.31 6.31 4.04
CA PRO A 169 -17.59 5.05 4.10
C PRO A 169 -16.39 5.07 3.20
N LEU A 170 -15.29 4.49 3.69
CA LEU A 170 -14.13 4.14 2.88
C LEU A 170 -14.46 2.95 1.93
N GLU A 171 -15.74 2.80 1.54
CA GLU A 171 -16.17 1.85 0.50
C GLU A 171 -15.32 1.92 -0.75
N ALA A 172 -14.62 2.99 -0.88
CA ALA A 172 -13.71 3.31 -1.91
C ALA A 172 -12.38 2.59 -1.85
N VAL A 173 -11.82 2.49 -0.67
CA VAL A 173 -10.57 1.75 -0.48
C VAL A 173 -10.85 0.25 -0.47
N SER A 174 -12.11 -0.15 -0.20
CA SER A 174 -12.53 -1.54 -0.21
C SER A 174 -13.04 -2.05 -1.57
N GLY A 175 -13.39 -1.14 -2.49
CA GLY A 175 -13.85 -1.51 -3.83
C GLY A 175 -15.11 -2.41 -3.90
N VAL A 176 -15.67 -2.87 -2.79
CA VAL A 176 -16.86 -3.73 -2.76
C VAL A 176 -17.49 -3.73 -1.37
N GLY A 177 -18.66 -3.19 -1.19
CA GLY A 177 -19.63 -3.19 -0.10
C GLY A 177 -19.58 -4.20 1.06
N ALA A 178 -18.43 -4.55 1.54
CA ALA A 178 -18.19 -5.44 2.67
C ALA A 178 -17.09 -4.83 3.58
N GLY A 179 -17.27 -3.56 3.94
CA GLY A 179 -16.26 -2.77 4.65
C GLY A 179 -15.66 -3.46 5.88
N GLU A 180 -16.47 -4.16 6.70
CA GLU A 180 -15.94 -4.90 7.85
C GLU A 180 -15.06 -6.07 7.43
N LEU A 181 -15.50 -6.90 6.47
CA LEU A 181 -14.70 -8.03 5.98
C LEU A 181 -13.41 -7.56 5.32
N PHE A 182 -13.46 -6.43 4.63
CA PHE A 182 -12.27 -5.83 4.06
C PHE A 182 -11.29 -5.37 5.16
N ALA A 183 -11.79 -4.65 6.16
CA ALA A 183 -10.97 -4.23 7.29
C ALA A 183 -10.38 -5.43 8.04
N GLU A 184 -11.15 -6.48 8.28
CA GLU A 184 -10.64 -7.73 8.87
C GLU A 184 -9.49 -8.33 8.05
N GLN A 185 -9.61 -8.38 6.73
CA GLN A 185 -8.55 -8.86 5.83
C GLN A 185 -7.31 -7.96 5.87
N VAL A 186 -7.50 -6.64 5.87
CA VAL A 186 -6.39 -5.67 5.97
C VAL A 186 -5.64 -5.86 7.27
N PHE A 187 -6.35 -5.94 8.40
CA PHE A 187 -5.71 -6.09 9.71
C PHE A 187 -5.10 -7.49 9.91
N ALA A 188 -5.71 -8.54 9.36
CA ALA A 188 -5.10 -9.87 9.33
C ALA A 188 -3.79 -9.88 8.51
N THR A 189 -3.80 -9.19 7.36
CA THR A 189 -2.60 -9.02 6.52
C THR A 189 -1.51 -8.22 7.22
N LEU A 190 -1.89 -7.13 7.90
CA LEU A 190 -0.98 -6.31 8.68
C LEU A 190 -0.32 -7.12 9.80
N LYS A 191 -1.11 -7.91 10.53
CA LYS A 191 -0.62 -8.77 11.62
C LYS A 191 0.26 -9.91 11.12
N GLY A 192 -0.13 -10.57 10.03
CA GLY A 192 0.60 -11.72 9.49
C GLY A 192 1.81 -11.35 8.63
N GLY A 193 1.86 -10.12 8.16
CA GLY A 193 2.76 -9.71 7.10
C GLY A 193 2.40 -10.31 5.74
N SER A 194 3.03 -9.81 4.69
CA SER A 194 2.87 -10.33 3.33
C SER A 194 4.06 -10.00 2.45
N SER A 195 4.25 -10.75 1.38
CA SER A 195 5.23 -10.42 0.34
C SER A 195 4.73 -10.85 -1.02
N ALA A 196 5.05 -10.09 -2.05
CA ALA A 196 4.77 -10.45 -3.43
C ALA A 196 5.84 -9.89 -4.36
N THR A 197 6.07 -10.59 -5.47
CA THR A 197 6.81 -10.04 -6.61
C THR A 197 5.78 -9.54 -7.60
N ILE A 198 5.77 -8.24 -7.89
CA ILE A 198 4.85 -7.61 -8.81
C ILE A 198 5.30 -7.77 -10.27
N SER A 199 4.43 -7.43 -11.21
CA SER A 199 4.68 -7.60 -12.66
C SER A 199 5.92 -6.89 -13.18
N SER A 200 6.38 -5.81 -12.50
CA SER A 200 7.65 -5.15 -12.80
C SER A 200 8.89 -5.95 -12.37
N GLY A 201 8.72 -7.05 -11.63
CA GLY A 201 9.81 -7.85 -11.05
C GLY A 201 10.29 -7.33 -9.68
N GLU A 202 9.71 -6.25 -9.16
CA GLU A 202 10.02 -5.73 -7.83
C GLU A 202 9.40 -6.63 -6.76
N GLN A 203 10.17 -6.92 -5.70
CA GLN A 203 9.67 -7.60 -4.53
C GLN A 203 9.22 -6.58 -3.48
N VAL A 204 7.94 -6.60 -3.14
CA VAL A 204 7.36 -5.77 -2.08
C VAL A 204 7.15 -6.63 -0.83
N VAL A 205 7.49 -6.10 0.33
CA VAL A 205 7.38 -6.79 1.62
C VAL A 205 6.67 -5.91 2.64
N LEU A 206 5.62 -6.45 3.23
CA LEU A 206 4.99 -5.92 4.44
C LEU A 206 5.42 -6.82 5.61
N PRO A 207 6.29 -6.35 6.51
CA PRO A 207 6.63 -7.13 7.70
C PRO A 207 5.42 -7.28 8.63
N ALA A 208 5.32 -8.42 9.31
CA ALA A 208 4.30 -8.65 10.33
C ALA A 208 4.40 -7.58 11.43
N GLN A 209 3.27 -7.05 11.86
CA GLN A 209 3.18 -6.05 12.92
C GLN A 209 2.34 -6.59 14.05
N ASP A 210 2.90 -6.64 15.25
CA ASP A 210 2.11 -6.91 16.45
C ASP A 210 1.17 -5.72 16.69
N GLY A 211 -0.13 -5.99 16.83
CA GLY A 211 -1.21 -4.96 16.89
C GLY A 211 -1.20 -4.05 18.13
N GLU A 212 -0.09 -3.95 18.81
CA GLU A 212 0.15 -3.11 20.00
C GLU A 212 1.33 -2.14 19.72
N SER A 213 1.09 -1.15 18.88
CA SER A 213 2.07 -0.04 18.76
C SER A 213 1.37 1.25 18.41
#